data_2388ed6a349f6ad4cab3a35f25a80583
#
_entry.id   2388ed6a349f6ad4cab3a35f25a80583
#
_cell.length_a   1.000
_cell.length_b   1.000
_cell.length_c   1.000
_cell.angle_alpha   90.00
_cell.angle_beta   90.00
_cell.angle_gamma   90.00
#
_symmetry.space_group_name_H-M   'P 1'
#
loop_
_entity.id
_entity.type
_entity.pdbx_description
1 polymer ?
#
loop_
_entity_poly.entity_id
_entity_poly.type
_entity_poly.pdbx_seq_one_letter_code
_entity_poly.pdbx_strand_id
1 'polypeptide(L)'
;MRNRNVHIVTNDELKLRVEAPTTRVLKTGIVSQAKGSAYIELGNTKVVCSVFDPREVSNKNGYCAQGEIYCEFKFAPFSCQKRKIHQQNAEEKQYSLILQRALEPAVCLHEFPNFQVDVYVMVLDNAGSSLAAAIMAASTALANAGVPMFGLVTASTIGIYDNHYLMDPTDIEEAICNTQPDNQGDFNHGTITLASLPQHNQISEVFLIGSIKANSVVQATEILTTANKDICPVLQQCLVKTIMKLHN
;
A
#
# COMPACT_ATOMS: atom_id res chain seq x y z
N MET A 1 -4.25 -32.27 16.12
CA MET A 1 -3.02 -31.46 16.20
C MET A 1 -2.18 -31.78 14.98
N ARG A 2 -2.24 -30.94 13.93
CA ARG A 2 -1.37 -31.07 12.74
C ARG A 2 -0.22 -30.09 12.93
N ASN A 3 0.98 -30.63 13.15
CA ASN A 3 2.23 -29.85 13.06
C ASN A 3 2.30 -29.27 11.64
N ARG A 4 2.06 -27.97 11.49
CA ARG A 4 2.43 -27.24 10.28
C ARG A 4 3.92 -26.94 10.42
N ASN A 5 4.73 -27.61 9.64
CA ASN A 5 6.14 -27.27 9.45
C ASN A 5 6.18 -25.82 8.96
N VAL A 6 6.56 -24.92 9.84
CA VAL A 6 6.97 -23.57 9.45
C VAL A 6 8.28 -23.76 8.70
N HIS A 7 8.25 -23.62 7.38
CA HIS A 7 9.48 -23.55 6.58
C HIS A 7 10.23 -22.28 7.03
N ILE A 8 11.22 -22.49 7.89
CA ILE A 8 12.22 -21.46 8.20
C ILE A 8 13.06 -21.35 6.93
N VAL A 9 12.85 -20.27 6.20
CA VAL A 9 13.58 -19.96 4.97
C VAL A 9 15.03 -19.68 5.34
N THR A 10 15.98 -20.34 4.72
CA THR A 10 17.42 -20.15 4.97
C THR A 10 17.91 -18.82 4.38
N ASN A 11 19.04 -18.28 4.90
CA ASN A 11 19.60 -16.99 4.45
C ASN A 11 19.79 -16.87 2.91
N ASP A 12 20.04 -17.98 2.20
CA ASP A 12 20.20 -17.99 0.76
C ASP A 12 18.85 -17.94 0.02
N GLU A 13 17.79 -18.54 0.58
CA GLU A 13 16.44 -18.44 0.06
C GLU A 13 15.83 -17.04 0.32
N LEU A 14 16.26 -16.37 1.40
CA LEU A 14 15.92 -14.98 1.71
C LEU A 14 16.51 -14.00 0.70
N LYS A 15 17.78 -14.18 0.27
CA LYS A 15 18.36 -13.41 -0.83
C LYS A 15 17.58 -13.60 -2.13
N LEU A 16 17.15 -14.82 -2.44
CA LEU A 16 16.31 -15.12 -3.59
C LEU A 16 14.91 -14.47 -3.47
N ARG A 17 14.36 -14.30 -2.28
CA ARG A 17 13.07 -13.64 -2.07
C ARG A 17 13.14 -12.11 -2.11
N VAL A 18 14.24 -11.51 -1.71
CA VAL A 18 14.51 -10.07 -1.92
C VAL A 18 14.68 -9.75 -3.40
N GLU A 19 15.22 -10.68 -4.18
CA GLU A 19 15.48 -10.54 -5.62
C GLU A 19 14.35 -11.09 -6.51
N ALA A 20 13.47 -11.95 -5.98
CA ALA A 20 12.36 -12.49 -6.76
C ALA A 20 11.30 -11.38 -7.00
N PRO A 21 11.06 -10.99 -8.26
CA PRO A 21 10.01 -10.04 -8.55
C PRO A 21 8.68 -10.68 -8.15
N THR A 22 8.06 -10.16 -7.08
CA THR A 22 6.69 -10.51 -6.76
C THR A 22 5.85 -10.25 -8.00
N THR A 23 5.12 -11.24 -8.48
CA THR A 23 4.33 -11.13 -9.72
C THR A 23 3.34 -10.00 -9.54
N ARG A 24 3.56 -8.89 -10.25
CA ARG A 24 2.74 -7.69 -10.15
C ARG A 24 1.94 -7.54 -11.44
N VAL A 25 0.64 -7.62 -11.31
CA VAL A 25 -0.28 -7.29 -12.40
C VAL A 25 -0.92 -5.95 -12.07
N LEU A 26 -0.81 -5.00 -12.99
CA LEU A 26 -1.41 -3.70 -12.85
C LEU A 26 -2.31 -3.43 -14.06
N LYS A 27 -3.55 -3.02 -13.80
CA LYS A 27 -4.51 -2.61 -14.81
C LYS A 27 -5.20 -1.32 -14.36
N THR A 28 -5.47 -0.43 -15.29
CA THR A 28 -6.21 0.82 -15.05
C THR A 28 -7.52 0.81 -15.83
N GLY A 29 -8.47 1.68 -15.44
CA GLY A 29 -9.75 1.81 -16.15
C GLY A 29 -10.70 0.62 -15.95
N ILE A 30 -10.69 -0.03 -14.79
CA ILE A 30 -11.51 -1.23 -14.53
C ILE A 30 -12.93 -0.87 -14.08
N VAL A 31 -13.05 0.20 -13.28
CA VAL A 31 -14.33 0.67 -12.76
C VAL A 31 -14.87 1.77 -13.66
N SER A 32 -15.92 1.47 -14.42
CA SER A 32 -16.46 2.37 -15.44
C SER A 32 -17.13 3.64 -14.89
N GLN A 33 -17.61 3.61 -13.66
CA GLN A 33 -18.27 4.76 -13.01
C GLN A 33 -17.29 5.69 -12.30
N ALA A 34 -16.05 5.23 -12.05
CA ALA A 34 -15.02 6.04 -11.44
C ALA A 34 -14.33 6.91 -12.48
N LYS A 35 -13.88 8.10 -12.08
CA LYS A 35 -13.06 8.97 -12.93
C LYS A 35 -11.72 8.32 -13.27
N GLY A 36 -11.11 7.71 -12.29
CA GLY A 36 -9.92 6.88 -12.44
C GLY A 36 -10.01 5.64 -11.60
N SER A 37 -9.44 4.56 -12.08
CA SER A 37 -9.41 3.31 -11.32
C SER A 37 -8.17 2.51 -11.63
N ALA A 38 -7.74 1.74 -10.65
CA ALA A 38 -6.61 0.83 -10.78
C ALA A 38 -6.89 -0.50 -10.07
N TYR A 39 -6.33 -1.55 -10.62
CA TYR A 39 -6.34 -2.89 -10.04
C TYR A 39 -4.90 -3.38 -9.95
N ILE A 40 -4.53 -3.83 -8.78
CA ILE A 40 -3.20 -4.39 -8.53
C ILE A 40 -3.34 -5.81 -8.00
N GLU A 41 -2.50 -6.69 -8.54
CA GLU A 41 -2.20 -8.00 -7.95
C GLU A 41 -0.76 -8.00 -7.46
N LEU A 42 -0.57 -8.23 -6.19
CA LEU A 42 0.72 -8.41 -5.55
C LEU A 42 0.77 -9.85 -5.00
N GLY A 43 1.42 -10.75 -5.75
CA GLY A 43 1.29 -12.17 -5.48
C GLY A 43 -0.17 -12.62 -5.58
N ASN A 44 -0.75 -13.08 -4.46
CA ASN A 44 -2.15 -13.47 -4.37
C ASN A 44 -3.05 -12.34 -3.83
N THR A 45 -2.47 -11.23 -3.36
CA THR A 45 -3.26 -10.09 -2.87
C THR A 45 -3.83 -9.29 -4.04
N LYS A 46 -5.15 -9.05 -4.02
CA LYS A 46 -5.87 -8.34 -5.08
C LYS A 46 -6.57 -7.13 -4.52
N VAL A 47 -6.26 -5.98 -5.09
CA VAL A 47 -6.77 -4.68 -4.64
C VAL A 47 -7.34 -3.91 -5.82
N VAL A 48 -8.52 -3.33 -5.61
CA VAL A 48 -9.17 -2.37 -6.54
C VAL A 48 -9.21 -1.00 -5.86
N CYS A 49 -8.83 0.01 -6.60
CA CYS A 49 -9.00 1.40 -6.18
C CYS A 49 -9.86 2.16 -7.19
N SER A 50 -10.75 3.00 -6.69
CA SER A 50 -11.62 3.88 -7.45
C SER A 50 -11.49 5.30 -6.95
N VAL A 51 -11.27 6.25 -7.86
CA VAL A 51 -11.16 7.68 -7.58
C VAL A 51 -12.31 8.39 -8.26
N PHE A 52 -13.01 9.23 -7.51
CA PHE A 52 -14.13 10.00 -7.99
C PHE A 52 -13.75 11.47 -8.18
N ASP A 53 -14.50 12.15 -9.03
CA ASP A 53 -14.29 13.57 -9.32
C ASP A 53 -14.33 14.41 -8.04
N PRO A 54 -13.56 15.52 -7.99
CA PRO A 54 -13.58 16.44 -6.87
C PRO A 54 -15.00 16.96 -6.61
N ARG A 55 -15.44 16.85 -5.36
CA ARG A 55 -16.72 17.38 -4.90
C ARG A 55 -16.53 18.50 -3.90
N GLU A 56 -17.47 19.43 -3.85
CA GLU A 56 -17.46 20.49 -2.86
C GLU A 56 -17.69 19.94 -1.43
N VAL A 57 -16.90 20.41 -0.48
CA VAL A 57 -17.04 20.00 0.93
C VAL A 57 -18.18 20.75 1.59
N SER A 58 -19.34 20.10 1.71
CA SER A 58 -20.60 20.72 2.19
C SER A 58 -20.59 21.16 3.65
N ASN A 59 -19.65 20.69 4.47
CA ASN A 59 -19.71 20.83 5.94
C ASN A 59 -18.67 21.80 6.54
N LYS A 60 -17.97 22.60 5.74
CA LYS A 60 -17.00 23.57 6.26
C LYS A 60 -17.62 24.95 6.41
N ASN A 61 -17.57 25.50 7.64
CA ASN A 61 -17.92 26.87 7.95
C ASN A 61 -16.84 27.86 7.49
N GLY A 62 -16.53 27.87 6.18
CA GLY A 62 -15.55 28.79 5.61
C GLY A 62 -14.80 28.22 4.41
N TYR A 63 -14.26 29.12 3.60
CA TYR A 63 -13.40 28.79 2.45
C TYR A 63 -12.06 28.22 2.92
N CYS A 64 -11.65 27.08 2.34
CA CYS A 64 -10.34 26.48 2.54
C CYS A 64 -9.49 26.68 1.28
N ALA A 65 -8.32 27.29 1.44
CA ALA A 65 -7.39 27.54 0.32
C ALA A 65 -6.72 26.27 -0.23
N GLN A 66 -6.90 25.14 0.44
CA GLN A 66 -6.37 23.84 0.03
C GLN A 66 -7.52 22.83 -0.13
N GLY A 67 -7.38 21.95 -1.12
CA GLY A 67 -8.24 20.79 -1.27
C GLY A 67 -7.97 19.72 -0.24
N GLU A 68 -8.82 18.71 -0.21
CA GLU A 68 -8.70 17.56 0.69
C GLU A 68 -8.74 16.26 -0.10
N ILE A 69 -8.07 15.24 0.43
CA ILE A 69 -8.21 13.87 -0.03
C ILE A 69 -8.93 13.09 1.06
N TYR A 70 -10.02 12.45 0.70
CA TYR A 70 -10.70 11.49 1.55
C TYR A 70 -10.36 10.09 1.08
N CYS A 71 -9.85 9.27 1.98
CA CYS A 71 -9.51 7.88 1.70
C CYS A 71 -10.35 6.93 2.54
N GLU A 72 -10.94 5.95 1.91
CA GLU A 72 -11.59 4.83 2.56
C GLU A 72 -10.93 3.52 2.14
N PHE A 73 -10.41 2.80 3.12
CA PHE A 73 -9.85 1.46 2.94
C PHE A 73 -10.81 0.43 3.51
N LYS A 74 -11.09 -0.63 2.76
CA LYS A 74 -12.01 -1.66 3.18
C LYS A 74 -11.61 -3.03 2.66
N PHE A 75 -11.78 -4.02 3.51
CA PHE A 75 -11.69 -5.43 3.10
C PHE A 75 -13.05 -5.91 2.60
N ALA A 76 -13.09 -6.60 1.47
CA ALA A 76 -14.30 -7.31 1.07
C ALA A 76 -14.64 -8.40 2.12
N PRO A 77 -15.92 -8.66 2.40
CA PRO A 77 -16.30 -9.66 3.41
C PRO A 77 -15.69 -11.05 3.21
N PHE A 78 -15.33 -11.38 1.98
CA PHE A 78 -14.76 -12.66 1.57
C PHE A 78 -13.24 -12.63 1.37
N SER A 79 -12.58 -11.48 1.55
CA SER A 79 -11.15 -11.29 1.24
C SER A 79 -10.20 -11.96 2.21
N CYS A 80 -10.64 -12.26 3.43
CA CYS A 80 -9.83 -12.86 4.48
C CYS A 80 -10.33 -14.27 4.82
N GLN A 81 -9.48 -15.12 5.43
CA GLN A 81 -9.85 -16.46 5.88
C GLN A 81 -11.08 -16.46 6.79
N LYS A 82 -11.18 -15.46 7.70
CA LYS A 82 -12.40 -15.22 8.50
C LYS A 82 -13.22 -14.14 7.80
N ARG A 83 -14.51 -14.45 7.55
CA ARG A 83 -15.44 -13.49 6.96
C ARG A 83 -15.48 -12.19 7.77
N LYS A 84 -15.16 -11.07 7.15
CA LYS A 84 -15.25 -9.74 7.77
C LYS A 84 -16.69 -9.21 7.72
N ILE A 85 -17.04 -8.40 8.71
CA ILE A 85 -18.34 -7.72 8.78
C ILE A 85 -18.31 -6.54 7.78
N HIS A 86 -19.48 -6.13 7.27
CA HIS A 86 -19.58 -5.02 6.32
C HIS A 86 -19.28 -3.65 6.94
N GLN A 87 -19.32 -3.52 8.28
CA GLN A 87 -18.95 -2.29 8.99
C GLN A 87 -17.44 -2.18 9.08
N GLN A 88 -16.94 -0.96 8.90
CA GLN A 88 -15.51 -0.68 8.95
C GLN A 88 -14.94 -0.91 10.35
N ASN A 89 -13.94 -1.77 10.44
CA ASN A 89 -13.22 -2.09 11.67
C ASN A 89 -12.20 -0.99 12.04
N ALA A 90 -11.67 -1.07 13.28
CA ALA A 90 -10.62 -0.15 13.74
C ALA A 90 -9.35 -0.22 12.86
N GLU A 91 -8.97 -1.41 12.43
CA GLU A 91 -7.85 -1.67 11.50
C GLU A 91 -8.06 -0.97 10.15
N GLU A 92 -9.25 -1.10 9.55
CA GLU A 92 -9.60 -0.47 8.28
C GLU A 92 -9.60 1.06 8.38
N LYS A 93 -10.06 1.61 9.52
CA LYS A 93 -9.98 3.05 9.79
C LYS A 93 -8.54 3.53 9.91
N GLN A 94 -7.69 2.76 10.58
CA GLN A 94 -6.27 3.07 10.69
C GLN A 94 -5.59 3.05 9.30
N TYR A 95 -5.86 2.03 8.49
CA TYR A 95 -5.34 1.95 7.13
C TYR A 95 -5.86 3.07 6.22
N SER A 96 -7.10 3.51 6.40
CA SER A 96 -7.65 4.68 5.70
C SER A 96 -6.84 5.95 6.01
N LEU A 97 -6.50 6.19 7.28
CA LEU A 97 -5.69 7.34 7.70
C LEU A 97 -4.25 7.26 7.17
N ILE A 98 -3.64 6.07 7.21
CA ILE A 98 -2.29 5.85 6.68
C ILE A 98 -2.28 6.09 5.17
N LEU A 99 -3.27 5.56 4.45
CA LEU A 99 -3.45 5.77 3.02
C LEU A 99 -3.56 7.25 2.68
N GLN A 100 -4.37 7.99 3.43
CA GLN A 100 -4.51 9.44 3.25
C GLN A 100 -3.18 10.17 3.45
N ARG A 101 -2.47 9.90 4.54
CA ARG A 101 -1.15 10.50 4.83
C ARG A 101 -0.10 10.16 3.80
N ALA A 102 -0.14 8.93 3.26
CA ALA A 102 0.78 8.49 2.23
C ALA A 102 0.57 9.24 0.90
N LEU A 103 -0.68 9.58 0.55
CA LEU A 103 -1.04 10.21 -0.72
C LEU A 103 -1.03 11.74 -0.66
N GLU A 104 -1.37 12.33 0.49
CA GLU A 104 -1.50 13.77 0.67
C GLU A 104 -0.27 14.58 0.19
N PRO A 105 0.99 14.22 0.52
CA PRO A 105 2.16 14.95 0.05
C PRO A 105 2.45 14.78 -1.44
N ALA A 106 1.84 13.80 -2.09
CA ALA A 106 2.03 13.55 -3.52
C ALA A 106 1.07 14.33 -4.41
N VAL A 107 -0.04 14.82 -3.87
CA VAL A 107 -1.11 15.48 -4.62
C VAL A 107 -1.02 17.01 -4.49
N CYS A 108 -1.22 17.71 -5.60
CA CYS A 108 -1.21 19.18 -5.65
C CYS A 108 -2.53 19.76 -5.11
N LEU A 109 -2.73 19.73 -3.78
CA LEU A 109 -3.97 20.15 -3.13
C LEU A 109 -4.34 21.63 -3.35
N HIS A 110 -3.37 22.47 -3.71
CA HIS A 110 -3.58 23.88 -3.98
C HIS A 110 -4.29 24.16 -5.32
N GLU A 111 -4.35 23.16 -6.22
CA GLU A 111 -5.00 23.33 -7.51
C GLU A 111 -6.54 23.14 -7.47
N PHE A 112 -7.06 22.55 -6.39
CA PHE A 112 -8.50 22.38 -6.20
C PHE A 112 -8.97 22.85 -4.80
N PRO A 113 -8.86 24.16 -4.52
CA PRO A 113 -9.24 24.72 -3.21
C PRO A 113 -10.72 24.45 -2.93
N ASN A 114 -11.06 24.14 -1.69
CA ASN A 114 -12.42 23.85 -1.21
C ASN A 114 -13.09 22.59 -1.81
N PHE A 115 -12.35 21.78 -2.57
CA PHE A 115 -12.84 20.51 -3.10
C PHE A 115 -12.19 19.33 -2.41
N GLN A 116 -12.89 18.21 -2.41
CA GLN A 116 -12.44 16.94 -1.85
C GLN A 116 -12.43 15.89 -2.95
N VAL A 117 -11.31 15.19 -3.08
CA VAL A 117 -11.16 14.02 -3.96
C VAL A 117 -11.39 12.76 -3.13
N ASP A 118 -12.32 11.92 -3.55
CA ASP A 118 -12.66 10.68 -2.85
C ASP A 118 -11.91 9.50 -3.47
N VAL A 119 -11.21 8.76 -2.62
CA VAL A 119 -10.42 7.57 -2.97
C VAL A 119 -10.95 6.37 -2.18
N TYR A 120 -11.50 5.41 -2.88
CA TYR A 120 -12.03 4.18 -2.29
C TYR A 120 -11.17 2.98 -2.68
N VAL A 121 -10.61 2.32 -1.69
CA VAL A 121 -9.80 1.12 -1.87
C VAL A 121 -10.52 -0.08 -1.29
N MET A 122 -10.68 -1.12 -2.11
CA MET A 122 -11.26 -2.39 -1.70
C MET A 122 -10.27 -3.53 -1.95
N VAL A 123 -9.94 -4.25 -0.90
CA VAL A 123 -9.15 -5.48 -0.97
C VAL A 123 -10.09 -6.65 -1.26
N LEU A 124 -9.93 -7.28 -2.42
CA LEU A 124 -10.72 -8.43 -2.85
C LEU A 124 -10.17 -9.75 -2.33
N ASP A 125 -8.85 -9.85 -2.20
CA ASP A 125 -8.16 -11.04 -1.72
C ASP A 125 -6.95 -10.58 -0.90
N ASN A 126 -6.88 -10.98 0.36
CA ASN A 126 -5.82 -10.60 1.27
C ASN A 126 -4.89 -11.79 1.53
N ALA A 127 -3.74 -11.76 0.89
CA ALA A 127 -2.68 -12.74 1.06
C ALA A 127 -1.39 -12.13 1.66
N GLY A 128 -1.49 -10.94 2.28
CA GLY A 128 -0.40 -10.17 2.87
C GLY A 128 -0.04 -8.92 2.06
N SER A 129 0.70 -8.00 2.68
CA SER A 129 1.16 -6.71 2.08
C SER A 129 0.03 -5.87 1.45
N SER A 130 -1.18 -6.01 1.99
CA SER A 130 -2.39 -5.38 1.42
C SER A 130 -2.33 -3.85 1.46
N LEU A 131 -1.70 -3.26 2.49
CA LEU A 131 -1.55 -1.81 2.62
C LEU A 131 -0.62 -1.24 1.54
N ALA A 132 0.51 -1.90 1.25
CA ALA A 132 1.41 -1.47 0.18
C ALA A 132 0.73 -1.54 -1.20
N ALA A 133 0.02 -2.64 -1.48
CA ALA A 133 -0.76 -2.78 -2.70
C ALA A 133 -1.85 -1.70 -2.81
N ALA A 134 -2.52 -1.35 -1.71
CA ALA A 134 -3.53 -0.31 -1.64
C ALA A 134 -2.97 1.09 -1.97
N ILE A 135 -1.81 1.45 -1.40
CA ILE A 135 -1.15 2.73 -1.66
C ILE A 135 -0.75 2.85 -3.13
N MET A 136 -0.16 1.79 -3.70
CA MET A 136 0.21 1.78 -5.13
C MET A 136 -1.02 1.85 -6.05
N ALA A 137 -2.10 1.12 -5.71
CA ALA A 137 -3.35 1.17 -6.46
C ALA A 137 -3.97 2.57 -6.43
N ALA A 138 -4.00 3.20 -5.26
CA ALA A 138 -4.55 4.54 -5.08
C ALA A 138 -3.73 5.60 -5.83
N SER A 139 -2.40 5.55 -5.75
CA SER A 139 -1.50 6.43 -6.50
C SER A 139 -1.72 6.31 -8.02
N THR A 140 -1.83 5.08 -8.53
CA THR A 140 -2.07 4.83 -9.96
C THR A 140 -3.47 5.25 -10.39
N ALA A 141 -4.48 5.06 -9.53
CA ALA A 141 -5.86 5.47 -9.82
C ALA A 141 -6.01 7.00 -9.84
N LEU A 142 -5.33 7.74 -8.93
CA LEU A 142 -5.27 9.20 -8.94
C LEU A 142 -4.64 9.74 -10.23
N ALA A 143 -3.51 9.15 -10.65
CA ALA A 143 -2.88 9.50 -11.91
C ALA A 143 -3.78 9.21 -13.12
N ASN A 144 -4.49 8.08 -13.10
CA ASN A 144 -5.45 7.71 -14.15
C ASN A 144 -6.69 8.64 -14.16
N ALA A 145 -7.09 9.18 -13.02
CA ALA A 145 -8.17 10.18 -12.90
C ALA A 145 -7.77 11.56 -13.43
N GLY A 146 -6.46 11.79 -13.66
CA GLY A 146 -5.94 13.09 -14.07
C GLY A 146 -5.85 14.11 -12.94
N VAL A 147 -5.82 13.65 -11.69
CA VAL A 147 -5.56 14.51 -10.53
C VAL A 147 -4.11 15.00 -10.57
N PRO A 148 -3.86 16.31 -10.42
CA PRO A 148 -2.50 16.84 -10.45
C PRO A 148 -1.68 16.30 -9.27
N MET A 149 -0.52 15.70 -9.60
CA MET A 149 0.38 15.06 -8.63
C MET A 149 1.83 15.47 -8.88
N PHE A 150 2.61 15.64 -7.81
CA PHE A 150 4.06 15.84 -7.88
C PHE A 150 4.80 14.59 -8.36
N GLY A 151 4.27 13.41 -8.05
CA GLY A 151 4.86 12.14 -8.45
C GLY A 151 4.02 10.94 -8.02
N LEU A 152 4.39 9.75 -8.52
CA LEU A 152 3.74 8.51 -8.12
C LEU A 152 4.26 8.05 -6.76
N VAL A 153 3.36 7.69 -5.88
CA VAL A 153 3.69 7.03 -4.61
C VAL A 153 3.84 5.53 -4.85
N THR A 154 4.95 5.00 -4.43
CA THR A 154 5.20 3.56 -4.38
C THR A 154 5.31 3.11 -2.94
N ALA A 155 4.89 1.90 -2.66
CA ALA A 155 4.96 1.32 -1.32
C ALA A 155 5.39 -0.14 -1.38
N SER A 156 6.10 -0.56 -0.35
CA SER A 156 6.50 -1.94 -0.14
C SER A 156 6.47 -2.27 1.35
N THR A 157 6.32 -3.56 1.67
CA THR A 157 6.25 -4.05 3.04
C THR A 157 7.38 -5.04 3.29
N ILE A 158 8.00 -4.98 4.46
CA ILE A 158 9.00 -5.93 4.91
C ILE A 158 8.57 -6.49 6.27
N GLY A 159 8.60 -7.82 6.39
CA GLY A 159 8.47 -8.52 7.67
C GLY A 159 9.84 -8.76 8.26
N ILE A 160 9.97 -8.57 9.57
CA ILE A 160 11.19 -8.82 10.33
C ILE A 160 10.91 -9.88 11.38
N TYR A 161 11.69 -10.91 11.37
CA TYR A 161 11.65 -11.97 12.38
C TYR A 161 13.08 -12.32 12.78
N ASP A 162 13.48 -11.88 13.98
CA ASP A 162 14.86 -11.92 14.49
C ASP A 162 15.83 -11.20 13.53
N ASN A 163 16.68 -11.92 12.83
CA ASN A 163 17.63 -11.39 11.86
C ASN A 163 17.20 -11.61 10.40
N HIS A 164 15.97 -12.09 10.17
CA HIS A 164 15.46 -12.38 8.86
C HIS A 164 14.55 -11.25 8.35
N TYR A 165 14.76 -10.84 7.11
CA TYR A 165 13.96 -9.82 6.41
C TYR A 165 13.17 -10.50 5.30
N LEU A 166 11.83 -10.38 5.33
CA LEU A 166 10.91 -10.97 4.37
C LEU A 166 10.26 -9.86 3.55
N MET A 167 10.63 -9.74 2.28
CA MET A 167 10.03 -8.77 1.39
C MET A 167 8.65 -9.24 0.93
N ASP A 168 7.68 -8.34 0.93
CA ASP A 168 6.28 -8.61 0.58
C ASP A 168 5.74 -9.88 1.31
N PRO A 169 5.73 -9.89 2.67
CA PRO A 169 5.33 -11.06 3.44
C PRO A 169 3.89 -11.48 3.13
N THR A 170 3.64 -12.78 3.16
CA THR A 170 2.30 -13.35 3.08
C THR A 170 1.53 -13.12 4.39
N ASP A 171 0.19 -13.30 4.38
CA ASP A 171 -0.66 -13.14 5.57
C ASP A 171 -0.21 -14.01 6.75
N ILE A 172 0.28 -15.23 6.47
CA ILE A 172 0.82 -16.15 7.47
C ILE A 172 2.14 -15.60 8.04
N GLU A 173 3.01 -15.11 7.18
CA GLU A 173 4.29 -14.53 7.58
C GLU A 173 4.11 -13.21 8.35
N GLU A 174 3.17 -12.35 7.92
CA GLU A 174 2.79 -11.14 8.67
C GLU A 174 2.27 -11.51 10.07
N ALA A 175 1.42 -12.52 10.18
CA ALA A 175 0.91 -12.99 11.46
C ALA A 175 2.03 -13.51 12.36
N ILE A 176 3.02 -14.23 11.83
CA ILE A 176 4.18 -14.71 12.58
C ILE A 176 5.06 -13.52 13.02
N CYS A 177 5.36 -12.58 12.11
CA CYS A 177 6.16 -11.40 12.43
C CYS A 177 5.49 -10.50 13.48
N ASN A 178 4.16 -10.42 13.50
CA ASN A 178 3.41 -9.58 14.43
C ASN A 178 3.09 -10.27 15.77
N THR A 179 3.30 -11.59 15.88
CA THR A 179 3.06 -12.32 17.12
C THR A 179 4.31 -12.28 18.00
N GLN A 180 4.14 -11.87 19.25
CA GLN A 180 5.23 -11.93 20.23
C GLN A 180 5.60 -13.40 20.51
N PRO A 181 6.87 -13.78 20.41
CA PRO A 181 7.29 -15.10 20.85
C PRO A 181 7.18 -15.21 22.38
N ASP A 182 6.78 -16.36 22.88
CA ASP A 182 6.57 -16.65 24.31
C ASP A 182 7.87 -16.50 25.17
N ASN A 183 9.02 -16.39 24.55
CA ASN A 183 10.29 -16.20 25.23
C ASN A 183 10.49 -14.71 25.56
N GLN A 184 10.58 -14.40 26.85
CA GLN A 184 10.92 -13.08 27.43
C GLN A 184 12.35 -12.64 27.07
N GLY A 185 12.63 -12.42 25.81
CA GLY A 185 13.90 -11.88 25.32
C GLY A 185 13.66 -10.62 24.46
N ASP A 186 14.73 -9.86 24.26
CA ASP A 186 14.78 -8.70 23.36
C ASP A 186 14.71 -9.18 21.88
N PHE A 187 13.56 -9.78 21.53
CA PHE A 187 13.33 -10.39 20.23
C PHE A 187 12.88 -9.34 19.22
N ASN A 188 13.56 -9.30 18.09
CA ASN A 188 13.33 -8.35 17.02
C ASN A 188 12.24 -8.89 16.07
N HIS A 189 11.03 -8.35 16.12
CA HIS A 189 9.90 -8.84 15.32
C HIS A 189 8.94 -7.72 14.95
N GLY A 190 8.36 -7.82 13.76
CA GLY A 190 7.35 -6.87 13.31
C GLY A 190 7.27 -6.74 11.80
N THR A 191 6.44 -5.84 11.35
CA THR A 191 6.28 -5.48 9.94
C THR A 191 6.47 -3.98 9.75
N ILE A 192 7.13 -3.59 8.66
CA ILE A 192 7.33 -2.20 8.26
C ILE A 192 6.76 -2.04 6.85
N THR A 193 5.82 -1.13 6.68
CA THR A 193 5.36 -0.67 5.36
C THR A 193 5.89 0.74 5.14
N LEU A 194 6.57 0.97 4.03
CA LEU A 194 7.13 2.25 3.65
C LEU A 194 6.52 2.72 2.35
N ALA A 195 5.91 3.91 2.38
CA ALA A 195 5.47 4.64 1.21
C ALA A 195 6.46 5.75 0.89
N SER A 196 6.80 5.92 -0.37
CA SER A 196 7.77 6.93 -0.82
C SER A 196 7.42 7.50 -2.18
N LEU A 197 7.95 8.69 -2.46
CA LEU A 197 7.99 9.31 -3.78
C LEU A 197 9.41 9.13 -4.36
N PRO A 198 9.67 8.09 -5.16
CA PRO A 198 11.02 7.79 -5.62
C PRO A 198 11.63 8.90 -6.47
N GLN A 199 10.81 9.62 -7.23
CA GLN A 199 11.25 10.73 -8.09
C GLN A 199 11.87 11.88 -7.30
N HIS A 200 11.41 12.11 -6.07
CA HIS A 200 11.90 13.16 -5.17
C HIS A 200 12.82 12.62 -4.08
N ASN A 201 13.06 11.31 -4.02
CA ASN A 201 13.78 10.63 -2.92
C ASN A 201 13.21 11.00 -1.54
N GLN A 202 11.88 11.13 -1.44
CA GLN A 202 11.18 11.47 -0.21
C GLN A 202 10.35 10.30 0.29
N ILE A 203 10.35 10.11 1.61
CA ILE A 203 9.47 9.18 2.30
C ILE A 203 8.19 9.92 2.63
N SER A 204 7.07 9.36 2.22
CA SER A 204 5.74 9.90 2.45
C SER A 204 5.17 9.44 3.79
N GLU A 205 5.19 8.13 4.05
CA GLU A 205 4.66 7.53 5.28
C GLU A 205 5.45 6.27 5.64
N VAL A 206 5.64 6.05 6.94
CA VAL A 206 6.22 4.82 7.49
C VAL A 206 5.25 4.26 8.52
N PHE A 207 4.79 3.05 8.29
CA PHE A 207 3.93 2.34 9.22
C PHE A 207 4.65 1.11 9.76
N LEU A 208 4.79 1.04 11.08
CA LEU A 208 5.50 -0.01 11.79
C LEU A 208 4.59 -0.67 12.82
N ILE A 209 4.57 -2.00 12.83
CA ILE A 209 3.90 -2.82 13.83
C ILE A 209 4.94 -3.78 14.42
N GLY A 210 4.96 -3.92 15.74
CA GLY A 210 5.84 -4.86 16.45
C GLY A 210 6.93 -4.18 17.27
N SER A 211 7.90 -4.95 17.72
CA SER A 211 9.06 -4.50 18.49
C SER A 211 10.33 -4.70 17.68
N ILE A 212 10.82 -3.65 17.06
CA ILE A 212 11.94 -3.69 16.12
C ILE A 212 13.10 -2.84 16.64
N LYS A 213 14.32 -3.38 16.58
CA LYS A 213 15.54 -2.67 16.96
C LYS A 213 15.83 -1.53 15.96
N ALA A 214 16.31 -0.40 16.46
CA ALA A 214 16.60 0.79 15.62
C ALA A 214 17.53 0.47 14.43
N ASN A 215 18.56 -0.32 14.63
CA ASN A 215 19.48 -0.71 13.55
C ASN A 215 18.77 -1.51 12.45
N SER A 216 17.84 -2.39 12.80
CA SER A 216 17.06 -3.16 11.84
C SER A 216 16.06 -2.29 11.10
N VAL A 217 15.50 -1.25 11.73
CA VAL A 217 14.63 -0.27 11.06
C VAL A 217 15.40 0.48 9.97
N VAL A 218 16.62 0.94 10.26
CA VAL A 218 17.46 1.64 9.28
C VAL A 218 17.76 0.75 8.08
N GLN A 219 18.19 -0.48 8.30
CA GLN A 219 18.48 -1.44 7.22
C GLN A 219 17.21 -1.75 6.40
N ALA A 220 16.08 -2.00 7.05
CA ALA A 220 14.81 -2.25 6.37
C ALA A 220 14.37 -1.05 5.52
N THR A 221 14.56 0.17 6.03
CA THR A 221 14.20 1.40 5.31
C THR A 221 15.05 1.58 4.03
N GLU A 222 16.33 1.25 4.07
CA GLU A 222 17.21 1.27 2.90
C GLU A 222 16.77 0.27 1.84
N ILE A 223 16.47 -0.97 2.26
CA ILE A 223 15.95 -2.04 1.36
C ILE A 223 14.63 -1.61 0.72
N LEU A 224 13.67 -1.13 1.52
CA LEU A 224 12.36 -0.70 1.04
C LEU A 224 12.45 0.50 0.10
N THR A 225 13.34 1.45 0.36
CA THR A 225 13.56 2.61 -0.51
C THR A 225 14.11 2.18 -1.88
N THR A 226 15.02 1.20 -1.90
CA THR A 226 15.55 0.64 -3.15
C THR A 226 14.46 -0.10 -3.93
N ALA A 227 13.69 -0.95 -3.26
CA ALA A 227 12.58 -1.68 -3.87
C ALA A 227 11.52 -0.73 -4.45
N ASN A 228 11.18 0.34 -3.75
CA ASN A 228 10.23 1.34 -4.21
C ASN A 228 10.71 2.07 -5.48
N LYS A 229 12.03 2.32 -5.61
CA LYS A 229 12.62 2.87 -6.85
C LYS A 229 12.46 1.93 -8.03
N ASP A 230 12.60 0.63 -7.82
CA ASP A 230 12.48 -0.39 -8.88
C ASP A 230 11.02 -0.61 -9.31
N ILE A 231 10.07 -0.36 -8.42
CA ILE A 231 8.62 -0.47 -8.70
C ILE A 231 8.12 0.72 -9.54
N CYS A 232 8.62 1.92 -9.31
CA CYS A 232 8.13 3.14 -9.93
C CYS A 232 8.06 3.08 -11.47
N PRO A 233 9.10 2.61 -12.21
CA PRO A 233 9.03 2.46 -13.67
C PRO A 233 7.91 1.52 -14.13
N VAL A 234 7.57 0.50 -13.36
CA VAL A 234 6.51 -0.46 -13.69
C VAL A 234 5.13 0.23 -13.68
N LEU A 235 4.87 1.05 -12.64
CA LEU A 235 3.64 1.85 -12.55
C LEU A 235 3.55 2.85 -13.71
N GLN A 236 4.65 3.55 -14.02
CA GLN A 236 4.72 4.49 -15.13
C GLN A 236 4.43 3.83 -16.49
N GLN A 237 5.03 2.69 -16.76
CA GLN A 237 4.82 1.94 -18.00
C GLN A 237 3.35 1.49 -18.16
N CYS A 238 2.68 1.14 -17.07
CA CYS A 238 1.27 0.77 -17.11
C CYS A 238 0.40 1.98 -17.50
N LEU A 239 0.64 3.15 -16.91
CA LEU A 239 -0.07 4.39 -17.24
C LEU A 239 0.16 4.79 -18.71
N VAL A 240 1.40 4.75 -19.18
CA VAL A 240 1.74 5.04 -20.59
C VAL A 240 1.01 4.09 -21.55
N LYS A 241 1.00 2.79 -21.25
CA LYS A 241 0.26 1.79 -22.07
C LYS A 241 -1.23 2.07 -22.12
N THR A 242 -1.81 2.58 -21.03
CA THR A 242 -3.24 2.93 -20.97
C THR A 242 -3.54 4.13 -21.85
N ILE A 243 -2.73 5.19 -21.76
CA ILE A 243 -2.88 6.39 -22.60
C ILE A 243 -2.74 6.04 -24.08
N MET A 244 -1.73 5.23 -24.45
CA MET A 244 -1.54 4.81 -25.84
C MET A 244 -2.74 4.01 -26.40
N LYS A 245 -3.43 3.22 -25.55
CA LYS A 245 -4.64 2.49 -25.95
C LYS A 245 -5.86 3.39 -26.16
N LEU A 246 -5.91 4.55 -25.51
CA LEU A 246 -6.98 5.51 -25.66
C LEU A 246 -6.83 6.37 -26.93
N HIS A 247 -5.59 6.47 -27.46
CA HIS A 247 -5.29 7.26 -28.66
C HIS A 247 -5.27 6.43 -29.97
N ASN A 248 -5.36 5.09 -29.87
CA ASN A 248 -5.55 4.19 -31.01
C ASN A 248 -6.99 3.71 -31.10
#